data_c02ec1140fdcc00bdade500227e5c86a
#
_entry.id   c02ec1140fdcc00bdade500227e5c86a
#
_cell.length_a   1.000
_cell.length_b   1.000
_cell.length_c   1.000
_cell.angle_alpha   90.00
_cell.angle_beta   90.00
_cell.angle_gamma   90.00
#
_symmetry.space_group_name_H-M   'P 1'
#
loop_
_entity.id
_entity.type
_entity.pdbx_description
1 polymer ?
#
loop_
_entity_poly.entity_id
_entity_poly.type
_entity_poly.pdbx_seq_one_letter_code
_entity_poly.pdbx_strand_id
1 'polypeptide(L)'
;MSKVKKRYVCNECGYTSSVWMGKCPECNSWNSFIEEIISETIEKKTKNVENQLPVKIQEVQQLEDDIFILENESLNVFFGAGIVPGAVILLSGEPGVGKSTFLFLLARYIKRSKKIYYFSGEESVNQIKKRFDRVGASDSSLFVSNLSQIENISEICQKEKPMFVFIDSIQTCFSSEVDSAQGTISQIKKCTQTLIDYAKSSNAVVIIVCHVTKSGEIAGPKIMEHMVDVVTYFESDYKNQFRILRSRKNRFGNVDEILVFEMKEKGLEIINNPSAFFIEQDNLEESSVGKCKCVIMEGKRPLIVDIEALVVPSAYPMPKRFSEGIDISRINRILAIIDKHLNENFNNYDVYTNICGGIKTSDIGIDLAIAAAILSSKKKKPIKNNDVFIGELSLTGGIKKVNQVEKRIKEAGCFGCDEVFYQDEKNRLQGIEILKDYFQ
;
A
#
# COMPACT_ATOMS: atom_id res chain seq x y z
N MET A 1 16.99 5.26 -48.54
CA MET A 1 16.77 6.32 -47.54
C MET A 1 15.53 5.95 -46.74
N SER A 2 15.70 5.42 -45.52
CA SER A 2 14.59 5.09 -44.61
C SER A 2 13.90 6.39 -44.19
N LYS A 3 12.59 6.48 -44.37
CA LYS A 3 11.79 7.58 -43.87
C LYS A 3 11.73 7.50 -42.35
N VAL A 4 12.47 8.35 -41.68
CA VAL A 4 12.40 8.56 -40.25
C VAL A 4 11.03 9.15 -39.94
N LYS A 5 10.16 8.39 -39.28
CA LYS A 5 8.87 8.92 -38.78
C LYS A 5 9.06 9.44 -37.36
N LYS A 6 8.74 10.71 -37.15
CA LYS A 6 8.68 11.32 -35.83
C LYS A 6 7.30 11.13 -35.23
N ARG A 7 7.23 10.79 -33.95
CA ARG A 7 6.00 10.84 -33.14
C ARG A 7 6.28 11.58 -31.85
N TYR A 8 5.23 12.10 -31.26
CA TYR A 8 5.26 12.79 -29.97
C TYR A 8 4.53 11.95 -28.95
N VAL A 9 5.18 11.67 -27.80
CA VAL A 9 4.63 10.84 -26.72
C VAL A 9 4.49 11.71 -25.48
N CYS A 10 3.31 11.69 -24.89
CA CYS A 10 3.07 12.38 -23.62
C CYS A 10 3.84 11.69 -22.49
N ASN A 11 4.69 12.42 -21.79
CA ASN A 11 5.52 11.90 -20.69
C ASN A 11 4.72 11.56 -19.42
N GLU A 12 3.44 11.96 -19.34
CA GLU A 12 2.58 11.72 -18.19
C GLU A 12 1.69 10.48 -18.37
N CYS A 13 1.08 10.29 -19.54
CA CYS A 13 0.11 9.21 -19.76
C CYS A 13 0.47 8.27 -20.91
N GLY A 14 1.56 8.56 -21.68
CA GLY A 14 1.95 7.73 -22.82
C GLY A 14 1.07 7.92 -24.08
N TYR A 15 0.15 8.90 -24.10
CA TYR A 15 -0.62 9.22 -25.29
C TYR A 15 0.31 9.60 -26.45
N THR A 16 0.08 9.03 -27.64
CA THR A 16 0.93 9.26 -28.81
C THR A 16 0.24 10.10 -29.86
N SER A 17 0.96 11.07 -30.43
CA SER A 17 0.49 11.93 -31.51
C SER A 17 1.54 12.02 -32.63
N SER A 18 1.09 12.20 -33.85
CA SER A 18 1.96 12.51 -35.00
C SER A 18 2.40 13.98 -35.03
N VAL A 19 1.76 14.83 -34.22
CA VAL A 19 2.01 16.28 -34.16
C VAL A 19 2.23 16.67 -32.68
N TRP A 20 3.17 17.56 -32.46
CA TRP A 20 3.38 18.13 -31.12
C TRP A 20 2.17 18.97 -30.69
N MET A 21 1.70 18.76 -29.48
CA MET A 21 0.59 19.48 -28.86
C MET A 21 1.02 20.09 -27.53
N GLY A 22 0.66 21.35 -27.27
CA GLY A 22 0.99 22.01 -26.01
C GLY A 22 0.29 21.41 -24.79
N LYS A 23 -0.88 20.76 -25.00
CA LYS A 23 -1.68 20.11 -23.95
C LYS A 23 -2.04 18.70 -24.40
N CYS A 24 -1.86 17.73 -23.54
CA CYS A 24 -2.25 16.35 -23.81
C CYS A 24 -3.79 16.20 -23.74
N PRO A 25 -4.45 15.63 -24.77
CA PRO A 25 -5.90 15.47 -24.77
C PRO A 25 -6.39 14.39 -23.79
N GLU A 26 -5.53 13.46 -23.41
CA GLU A 26 -5.88 12.35 -22.52
C GLU A 26 -5.76 12.72 -21.04
N CYS A 27 -4.59 13.22 -20.62
CA CYS A 27 -4.34 13.55 -19.21
C CYS A 27 -4.40 15.04 -18.88
N ASN A 28 -4.63 15.89 -19.88
CA ASN A 28 -4.70 17.37 -19.79
C ASN A 28 -3.41 18.06 -19.30
N SER A 29 -2.27 17.36 -19.21
CA SER A 29 -0.97 17.91 -18.84
C SER A 29 -0.42 18.83 -19.92
N TRP A 30 0.18 19.96 -19.52
CA TRP A 30 0.79 20.93 -20.43
C TRP A 30 2.27 20.61 -20.63
N ASN A 31 2.78 20.87 -21.85
CA ASN A 31 4.19 20.69 -22.24
C ASN A 31 4.77 19.32 -21.92
N SER A 32 3.93 18.28 -21.97
CA SER A 32 4.28 16.90 -21.59
C SER A 32 4.71 16.03 -22.78
N PHE A 33 4.75 16.55 -24.02
CA PHE A 33 5.13 15.78 -25.20
C PHE A 33 6.63 15.81 -25.44
N ILE A 34 7.21 14.61 -25.60
CA ILE A 34 8.61 14.38 -25.99
C ILE A 34 8.61 13.81 -27.41
N GLU A 35 9.53 14.29 -28.24
CA GLU A 35 9.75 13.76 -29.60
C GLU A 35 10.46 12.41 -29.54
N GLU A 36 9.88 11.39 -30.17
CA GLU A 36 10.50 10.08 -30.37
C GLU A 36 10.70 9.80 -31.86
N ILE A 37 11.87 9.31 -32.19
CA ILE A 37 12.24 8.90 -33.54
C ILE A 37 11.97 7.40 -33.71
N ILE A 38 11.11 7.02 -34.65
CA ILE A 38 10.84 5.61 -34.94
C ILE A 38 11.74 5.18 -36.08
N SER A 39 12.73 4.33 -35.80
CA SER A 39 13.45 3.59 -36.82
C SER A 39 12.63 2.34 -37.18
N GLU A 40 12.16 2.25 -38.42
CA GLU A 40 11.49 1.05 -38.95
C GLU A 40 12.50 -0.10 -39.18
N THR A 41 12.91 -0.75 -38.10
CA THR A 41 13.51 -2.10 -38.21
C THR A 41 12.54 -3.07 -37.52
N ILE A 42 11.42 -3.33 -38.19
CA ILE A 42 10.52 -4.43 -37.81
C ILE A 42 11.08 -5.69 -38.46
N GLU A 43 12.01 -6.37 -37.82
CA GLU A 43 12.14 -7.81 -38.02
C GLU A 43 10.88 -8.46 -37.44
N LYS A 44 9.99 -8.88 -38.35
CA LYS A 44 8.88 -9.77 -38.02
C LYS A 44 9.46 -11.10 -37.54
N LYS A 45 9.73 -11.23 -36.22
CA LYS A 45 9.81 -12.56 -35.63
C LYS A 45 8.40 -13.15 -35.72
N THR A 46 8.17 -13.94 -36.76
CA THR A 46 7.04 -14.87 -36.85
C THR A 46 7.17 -15.84 -35.68
N LYS A 47 6.49 -15.55 -34.57
CA LYS A 47 6.28 -16.54 -33.51
C LYS A 47 5.53 -17.70 -34.13
N ASN A 48 6.03 -18.93 -33.96
CA ASN A 48 5.35 -20.14 -34.40
C ASN A 48 3.92 -20.16 -33.87
N VAL A 49 2.96 -20.01 -34.76
CA VAL A 49 1.53 -19.97 -34.46
C VAL A 49 1.01 -21.35 -34.02
N GLU A 50 1.76 -22.41 -34.26
CA GLU A 50 1.35 -23.80 -33.97
C GLU A 50 1.11 -24.10 -32.48
N ASN A 51 1.67 -23.30 -31.55
CA ASN A 51 1.47 -23.49 -30.11
C ASN A 51 0.39 -22.56 -29.48
N GLN A 52 -0.43 -21.86 -30.28
CA GLN A 52 -1.42 -20.91 -29.84
C GLN A 52 -2.86 -21.23 -30.28
N LEU A 53 -3.14 -22.48 -30.61
CA LEU A 53 -4.50 -22.88 -30.93
C LEU A 53 -5.37 -22.80 -29.69
N PRO A 54 -6.61 -22.26 -29.78
CA PRO A 54 -7.55 -22.26 -28.67
C PRO A 54 -7.83 -23.70 -28.21
N VAL A 55 -7.73 -23.92 -26.90
CA VAL A 55 -8.09 -25.20 -26.28
C VAL A 55 -9.37 -25.03 -25.48
N LYS A 56 -10.20 -26.08 -25.42
CA LYS A 56 -11.40 -26.07 -24.58
C LYS A 56 -10.97 -25.95 -23.11
N ILE A 57 -11.60 -25.05 -22.37
CA ILE A 57 -11.28 -24.81 -20.96
C ILE A 57 -11.39 -26.09 -20.09
N GLN A 58 -12.29 -27.01 -20.46
CA GLN A 58 -12.48 -28.29 -19.76
C GLN A 58 -11.35 -29.29 -20.03
N GLU A 59 -10.56 -29.10 -21.12
CA GLU A 59 -9.41 -29.94 -21.49
C GLU A 59 -8.11 -29.42 -20.89
N VAL A 60 -8.12 -28.18 -20.36
CA VAL A 60 -6.99 -27.64 -19.62
C VAL A 60 -6.91 -28.38 -18.30
N GLN A 61 -5.94 -29.29 -18.20
CA GLN A 61 -5.60 -29.88 -16.90
C GLN A 61 -5.20 -28.73 -15.98
N GLN A 62 -5.97 -28.48 -14.94
CA GLN A 62 -5.47 -27.72 -13.81
C GLN A 62 -4.32 -28.56 -13.26
N LEU A 63 -3.11 -28.17 -13.61
CA LEU A 63 -1.98 -28.46 -12.76
C LEU A 63 -2.41 -27.85 -11.42
N GLU A 64 -2.52 -28.66 -10.36
CA GLU A 64 -2.60 -28.17 -8.97
C GLU A 64 -1.35 -27.33 -8.82
N ASP A 65 -1.49 -26.06 -9.13
CA ASP A 65 -0.37 -25.20 -9.42
C ASP A 65 0.39 -25.00 -8.14
N ASP A 66 1.63 -25.35 -8.23
CA ASP A 66 2.68 -25.09 -7.28
C ASP A 66 2.76 -23.58 -6.96
N ILE A 67 1.75 -23.09 -6.22
CA ILE A 67 1.85 -21.76 -5.61
C ILE A 67 3.14 -21.75 -4.80
N PHE A 68 3.99 -20.79 -5.03
CA PHE A 68 5.21 -20.64 -4.25
C PHE A 68 4.86 -20.20 -2.83
N ILE A 69 4.81 -21.18 -1.93
CA ILE A 69 4.61 -20.94 -0.50
C ILE A 69 5.91 -20.39 0.07
N LEU A 70 5.81 -19.20 0.64
CA LEU A 70 6.90 -18.53 1.35
C LEU A 70 7.01 -19.06 2.78
N GLU A 71 8.20 -19.00 3.36
CA GLU A 71 8.44 -19.42 4.76
C GLU A 71 7.94 -18.37 5.78
N ASN A 72 6.88 -17.65 5.43
CA ASN A 72 6.19 -16.69 6.28
C ASN A 72 4.70 -16.60 5.92
N GLU A 73 3.84 -16.86 6.88
CA GLU A 73 2.39 -16.91 6.69
C GLU A 73 1.79 -15.55 6.30
N SER A 74 2.24 -14.47 6.93
CA SER A 74 1.72 -13.12 6.63
C SER A 74 2.00 -12.71 5.18
N LEU A 75 3.17 -13.08 4.63
CA LEU A 75 3.48 -12.88 3.22
C LEU A 75 2.59 -13.73 2.31
N ASN A 76 2.33 -14.98 2.67
CA ASN A 76 1.45 -15.85 1.89
C ASN A 76 0.03 -15.29 1.82
N VAL A 77 -0.52 -14.86 2.96
CA VAL A 77 -1.85 -14.23 3.02
C VAL A 77 -1.88 -12.96 2.16
N PHE A 78 -0.85 -12.13 2.23
CA PHE A 78 -0.77 -10.89 1.46
C PHE A 78 -0.79 -11.12 -0.05
N PHE A 79 -0.10 -12.16 -0.54
CA PHE A 79 -0.08 -12.48 -1.97
C PHE A 79 -1.27 -13.36 -2.43
N GLY A 80 -2.09 -13.89 -1.51
CA GLY A 80 -3.26 -14.71 -1.84
C GLY A 80 -3.03 -16.22 -1.69
N ALA A 81 -2.52 -16.65 -0.53
CA ALA A 81 -2.05 -18.00 -0.17
C ALA A 81 -0.66 -18.36 -0.71
N GLY A 82 0.05 -17.42 -1.30
CA GLY A 82 1.40 -17.55 -1.86
C GLY A 82 1.55 -16.84 -3.18
N ILE A 83 2.70 -16.99 -3.84
CA ILE A 83 2.98 -16.31 -5.12
C ILE A 83 2.72 -17.28 -6.27
N VAL A 84 1.86 -16.87 -7.20
CA VAL A 84 1.49 -17.68 -8.38
C VAL A 84 2.63 -17.68 -9.40
N PRO A 85 3.01 -18.86 -9.98
CA PRO A 85 3.97 -18.94 -11.06
C PRO A 85 3.60 -18.05 -12.24
N GLY A 86 4.60 -17.41 -12.85
CA GLY A 86 4.39 -16.48 -13.96
C GLY A 86 3.77 -15.14 -13.57
N ALA A 87 3.62 -14.86 -12.27
CA ALA A 87 3.12 -13.57 -11.78
C ALA A 87 4.16 -12.45 -12.00
N VAL A 88 3.67 -11.29 -12.42
CA VAL A 88 4.45 -10.04 -12.47
C VAL A 88 3.92 -9.09 -11.41
N ILE A 89 4.80 -8.73 -10.47
CA ILE A 89 4.47 -7.92 -9.28
C ILE A 89 5.19 -6.58 -9.40
N LEU A 90 4.45 -5.50 -9.31
CA LEU A 90 4.97 -4.14 -9.22
C LEU A 90 5.09 -3.72 -7.75
N LEU A 91 6.29 -3.34 -7.34
CA LEU A 91 6.59 -2.78 -6.02
C LEU A 91 6.89 -1.29 -6.16
N SER A 92 5.90 -0.46 -5.93
CA SER A 92 5.98 1.00 -6.02
C SER A 92 6.21 1.64 -4.66
N GLY A 93 6.79 2.83 -4.63
CA GLY A 93 6.97 3.61 -3.40
C GLY A 93 8.05 4.69 -3.53
N GLU A 94 8.08 5.63 -2.58
CA GLU A 94 9.06 6.71 -2.55
C GLU A 94 10.50 6.19 -2.51
N PRO A 95 11.48 6.95 -3.07
CA PRO A 95 12.90 6.65 -2.85
C PRO A 95 13.22 6.57 -1.36
N GLY A 96 14.04 5.58 -0.96
CA GLY A 96 14.46 5.42 0.43
C GLY A 96 13.44 4.77 1.37
N VAL A 97 12.21 4.45 0.93
CA VAL A 97 11.18 3.83 1.79
C VAL A 97 11.53 2.40 2.24
N GLY A 98 12.47 1.71 1.56
CA GLY A 98 12.92 0.37 1.92
C GLY A 98 12.56 -0.74 0.92
N LYS A 99 12.20 -0.40 -0.34
CA LYS A 99 11.82 -1.39 -1.37
C LYS A 99 12.88 -2.46 -1.62
N SER A 100 14.14 -2.07 -1.82
CA SER A 100 15.26 -3.01 -2.00
C SER A 100 15.49 -3.87 -0.76
N THR A 101 15.33 -3.30 0.44
CA THR A 101 15.40 -4.03 1.71
C THR A 101 14.30 -5.08 1.82
N PHE A 102 13.09 -4.73 1.35
CA PHE A 102 11.98 -5.69 1.28
C PHE A 102 12.27 -6.84 0.30
N LEU A 103 12.90 -6.58 -0.85
CA LEU A 103 13.29 -7.65 -1.78
C LEU A 103 14.28 -8.63 -1.14
N PHE A 104 15.23 -8.15 -0.34
CA PHE A 104 16.15 -9.02 0.39
C PHE A 104 15.44 -9.80 1.49
N LEU A 105 14.51 -9.15 2.21
CA LEU A 105 13.66 -9.84 3.19
C LEU A 105 12.82 -10.94 2.52
N LEU A 106 12.21 -10.64 1.37
CA LEU A 106 11.44 -11.61 0.60
C LEU A 106 12.31 -12.79 0.15
N ALA A 107 13.53 -12.51 -0.36
CA ALA A 107 14.47 -13.54 -0.76
C ALA A 107 14.82 -14.51 0.38
N ARG A 108 14.85 -14.04 1.62
CA ARG A 108 15.05 -14.88 2.81
C ARG A 108 13.93 -15.89 3.04
N TYR A 109 12.68 -15.54 2.68
CA TYR A 109 11.51 -16.40 2.86
C TYR A 109 11.20 -17.30 1.66
N ILE A 110 11.94 -17.13 0.55
CA ILE A 110 11.86 -18.05 -0.60
C ILE A 110 12.72 -19.27 -0.31
N LYS A 111 12.17 -20.47 -0.54
CA LYS A 111 12.89 -21.73 -0.33
C LYS A 111 14.24 -21.74 -1.07
N ARG A 112 15.32 -22.19 -0.40
CA ARG A 112 16.70 -22.21 -0.91
C ARG A 112 16.88 -22.97 -2.23
N SER A 113 15.99 -23.91 -2.55
CA SER A 113 16.02 -24.67 -3.81
C SER A 113 15.65 -23.83 -5.04
N LYS A 114 15.13 -22.60 -4.85
CA LYS A 114 14.68 -21.73 -5.93
C LYS A 114 15.73 -20.67 -6.21
N LYS A 115 16.23 -20.61 -7.45
CA LYS A 115 17.18 -19.57 -7.90
C LYS A 115 16.48 -18.21 -7.98
N ILE A 116 17.09 -17.18 -7.40
CA ILE A 116 16.62 -15.79 -7.41
C ILE A 116 17.68 -14.94 -8.12
N TYR A 117 17.30 -14.21 -9.16
CA TYR A 117 18.18 -13.27 -9.84
C TYR A 117 17.77 -11.85 -9.52
N TYR A 118 18.73 -11.05 -9.06
CA TYR A 118 18.54 -9.65 -8.71
C TYR A 118 19.38 -8.77 -9.66
N PHE A 119 18.71 -7.95 -10.44
CA PHE A 119 19.31 -6.99 -11.34
C PHE A 119 19.13 -5.58 -10.81
N SER A 120 20.24 -4.85 -10.62
CA SER A 120 20.23 -3.45 -10.19
C SER A 120 21.05 -2.59 -11.12
N GLY A 121 20.42 -1.58 -11.69
CA GLY A 121 21.12 -0.55 -12.48
C GLY A 121 21.58 0.65 -11.64
N GLU A 122 21.27 0.68 -10.33
CA GLU A 122 21.58 1.81 -9.45
C GLU A 122 22.80 1.55 -8.56
N GLU A 123 22.99 0.30 -8.14
CA GLU A 123 23.99 -0.06 -7.14
C GLU A 123 25.01 -1.07 -7.68
N SER A 124 26.25 -0.93 -7.27
CA SER A 124 27.28 -1.92 -7.54
C SER A 124 27.04 -3.21 -6.75
N VAL A 125 27.53 -4.34 -7.25
CA VAL A 125 27.43 -5.65 -6.58
C VAL A 125 27.95 -5.61 -5.13
N ASN A 126 29.02 -4.84 -4.87
CA ASN A 126 29.59 -4.67 -3.53
C ASN A 126 28.67 -3.90 -2.58
N GLN A 127 27.95 -2.88 -3.08
CA GLN A 127 26.98 -2.13 -2.28
C GLN A 127 25.76 -3.01 -1.94
N ILE A 128 25.27 -3.75 -2.93
CA ILE A 128 24.19 -4.72 -2.75
C ILE A 128 24.57 -5.77 -1.72
N LYS A 129 25.80 -6.34 -1.80
CA LYS A 129 26.30 -7.33 -0.85
C LYS A 129 26.31 -6.80 0.58
N LYS A 130 26.85 -5.59 0.81
CA LYS A 130 26.84 -4.95 2.15
C LYS A 130 25.44 -4.78 2.72
N ARG A 131 24.46 -4.40 1.88
CA ARG A 131 23.06 -4.25 2.27
C ARG A 131 22.42 -5.60 2.59
N PHE A 132 22.66 -6.59 1.74
CA PHE A 132 22.18 -7.96 1.90
C PHE A 132 22.67 -8.60 3.21
N ASP A 133 23.97 -8.46 3.53
CA ASP A 133 24.57 -8.98 4.77
C ASP A 133 23.93 -8.35 6.02
N ARG A 134 23.60 -7.05 5.95
CA ARG A 134 22.91 -6.36 7.05
C ARG A 134 21.53 -6.93 7.34
N VAL A 135 20.79 -7.35 6.30
CA VAL A 135 19.45 -7.94 6.43
C VAL A 135 19.49 -9.39 6.93
N GLY A 136 20.67 -10.00 6.96
CA GLY A 136 20.83 -11.39 7.43
C GLY A 136 20.20 -12.42 6.52
N ALA A 137 20.13 -12.14 5.21
CA ALA A 137 19.56 -13.03 4.20
C ALA A 137 20.60 -14.00 3.59
N SER A 138 21.71 -14.24 4.31
CA SER A 138 22.90 -14.99 3.84
C SER A 138 22.64 -16.40 3.32
N ASP A 139 21.50 -16.95 3.62
CA ASP A 139 21.12 -18.33 3.27
C ASP A 139 20.28 -18.47 1.98
N SER A 140 20.03 -17.38 1.25
CA SER A 140 19.23 -17.41 0.03
C SER A 140 20.07 -17.76 -1.21
N SER A 141 19.44 -18.41 -2.20
CA SER A 141 20.03 -18.64 -3.53
C SER A 141 19.91 -17.40 -4.42
N LEU A 142 20.45 -16.26 -3.94
CA LEU A 142 20.39 -14.96 -4.62
C LEU A 142 21.63 -14.70 -5.46
N PHE A 143 21.43 -14.53 -6.76
CA PHE A 143 22.46 -14.12 -7.72
C PHE A 143 22.25 -12.66 -8.10
N VAL A 144 23.32 -11.87 -8.10
CA VAL A 144 23.25 -10.41 -8.27
C VAL A 144 24.00 -9.98 -9.50
N SER A 145 23.42 -9.06 -10.28
CA SER A 145 24.06 -8.46 -11.45
C SER A 145 23.71 -6.97 -11.53
N ASN A 146 24.63 -6.17 -12.09
CA ASN A 146 24.42 -4.74 -12.38
C ASN A 146 24.01 -4.48 -13.84
N LEU A 147 23.51 -5.48 -14.55
CA LEU A 147 23.00 -5.32 -15.90
C LEU A 147 21.69 -4.52 -15.88
N SER A 148 21.56 -3.62 -16.87
CA SER A 148 20.38 -2.77 -17.05
C SER A 148 19.79 -2.86 -18.47
N GLN A 149 20.52 -3.43 -19.45
CA GLN A 149 19.99 -3.67 -20.77
C GLN A 149 19.05 -4.88 -20.76
N ILE A 150 17.79 -4.66 -21.15
CA ILE A 150 16.73 -5.67 -20.98
C ILE A 150 16.91 -6.90 -21.84
N GLU A 151 17.51 -6.78 -23.03
CA GLU A 151 17.82 -7.90 -23.92
C GLU A 151 18.80 -8.87 -23.24
N ASN A 152 19.88 -8.34 -22.65
CA ASN A 152 20.89 -9.13 -21.94
C ASN A 152 20.29 -9.80 -20.68
N ILE A 153 19.45 -9.09 -19.94
CA ILE A 153 18.72 -9.65 -18.80
C ILE A 153 17.84 -10.81 -19.26
N SER A 154 17.07 -10.62 -20.34
CA SER A 154 16.19 -11.63 -20.90
C SER A 154 16.97 -12.87 -21.38
N GLU A 155 18.12 -12.69 -22.05
CA GLU A 155 18.97 -13.79 -22.52
C GLU A 155 19.51 -14.63 -21.34
N ILE A 156 20.02 -13.97 -20.29
CA ILE A 156 20.49 -14.65 -19.08
C ILE A 156 19.35 -15.42 -18.41
N CYS A 157 18.18 -14.79 -18.30
CA CYS A 157 17.03 -15.43 -17.67
C CYS A 157 16.54 -16.64 -18.48
N GLN A 158 16.54 -16.58 -19.82
CA GLN A 158 16.18 -17.72 -20.67
C GLN A 158 17.18 -18.88 -20.54
N LYS A 159 18.48 -18.59 -20.40
CA LYS A 159 19.54 -19.58 -20.24
C LYS A 159 19.52 -20.23 -18.86
N GLU A 160 19.49 -19.42 -17.81
CA GLU A 160 19.67 -19.86 -16.42
C GLU A 160 18.36 -20.28 -15.73
N LYS A 161 17.20 -19.88 -16.30
CA LYS A 161 15.85 -20.21 -15.86
C LYS A 161 15.62 -19.98 -14.36
N PRO A 162 15.90 -18.76 -13.82
CA PRO A 162 15.60 -18.45 -12.44
C PRO A 162 14.09 -18.51 -12.20
N MET A 163 13.70 -18.95 -11.00
CA MET A 163 12.27 -18.96 -10.61
C MET A 163 11.79 -17.58 -10.15
N PHE A 164 12.70 -16.75 -9.66
CA PHE A 164 12.41 -15.39 -9.25
C PHE A 164 13.38 -14.42 -9.90
N VAL A 165 12.85 -13.33 -10.44
CA VAL A 165 13.64 -12.24 -11.05
C VAL A 165 13.23 -10.93 -10.39
N PHE A 166 14.18 -10.25 -9.79
CA PHE A 166 13.99 -8.95 -9.15
C PHE A 166 14.69 -7.88 -9.99
N ILE A 167 13.97 -6.82 -10.34
CA ILE A 167 14.47 -5.66 -11.11
C ILE A 167 14.41 -4.43 -10.22
N ASP A 168 15.57 -3.85 -9.89
CA ASP A 168 15.68 -2.70 -8.99
C ASP A 168 16.62 -1.61 -9.57
N SER A 169 16.07 -0.62 -10.27
CA SER A 169 14.67 -0.35 -10.58
C SER A 169 14.40 -0.40 -12.10
N ILE A 170 13.12 -0.40 -12.49
CA ILE A 170 12.74 -0.39 -13.92
C ILE A 170 13.17 0.89 -14.61
N GLN A 171 13.29 2.01 -13.89
CA GLN A 171 13.75 3.29 -14.43
C GLN A 171 15.19 3.24 -14.94
N THR A 172 16.01 2.34 -14.41
CA THR A 172 17.40 2.15 -14.83
C THR A 172 17.53 1.12 -15.96
N CYS A 173 16.45 0.40 -16.31
CA CYS A 173 16.45 -0.50 -17.43
C CYS A 173 16.24 0.23 -18.74
N PHE A 174 16.85 -0.28 -19.81
CA PHE A 174 16.66 0.23 -21.15
C PHE A 174 16.70 -0.90 -22.19
N SER A 175 16.05 -0.65 -23.32
CA SER A 175 16.07 -1.50 -24.51
C SER A 175 16.81 -0.77 -25.62
N SER A 176 17.71 -1.47 -26.32
CA SER A 176 18.35 -0.95 -27.53
C SER A 176 17.40 -0.85 -28.73
N GLU A 177 16.22 -1.49 -28.65
CA GLU A 177 15.19 -1.43 -29.69
C GLU A 177 14.35 -0.13 -29.64
N VAL A 178 14.51 0.67 -28.59
CA VAL A 178 13.74 1.92 -28.39
C VAL A 178 14.70 3.11 -28.38
N ASP A 179 14.58 3.97 -29.36
CA ASP A 179 15.42 5.18 -29.49
C ASP A 179 14.87 6.34 -28.64
N SER A 180 14.94 6.17 -27.32
CA SER A 180 14.58 7.19 -26.34
C SER A 180 15.45 7.08 -25.10
N ALA A 181 15.56 8.17 -24.33
CA ALA A 181 16.38 8.19 -23.12
C ALA A 181 15.88 7.16 -22.08
N GLN A 182 16.81 6.62 -21.31
CA GLN A 182 16.54 5.76 -20.15
C GLN A 182 15.56 6.43 -19.18
N GLY A 183 14.62 5.66 -18.60
CA GLY A 183 13.62 6.17 -17.69
C GLY A 183 12.40 6.82 -18.35
N THR A 184 12.37 6.95 -19.68
CA THR A 184 11.17 7.42 -20.40
C THR A 184 10.08 6.34 -20.39
N ILE A 185 8.83 6.76 -20.56
CA ILE A 185 7.67 5.85 -20.59
C ILE A 185 7.82 4.77 -21.65
N SER A 186 8.34 5.11 -22.84
CA SER A 186 8.51 4.14 -23.90
C SER A 186 9.53 3.07 -23.53
N GLN A 187 10.64 3.43 -22.89
CA GLN A 187 11.63 2.49 -22.37
C GLN A 187 11.02 1.61 -21.27
N ILE A 188 10.37 2.21 -20.27
CA ILE A 188 9.73 1.50 -19.17
C ILE A 188 8.69 0.50 -19.69
N LYS A 189 7.83 0.93 -20.63
CA LYS A 189 6.82 0.07 -21.25
C LYS A 189 7.43 -1.12 -21.99
N LYS A 190 8.49 -0.88 -22.80
CA LYS A 190 9.18 -1.93 -23.53
C LYS A 190 9.86 -2.93 -22.60
N CYS A 191 10.62 -2.45 -21.61
CA CYS A 191 11.28 -3.28 -20.63
C CYS A 191 10.27 -4.12 -19.83
N THR A 192 9.18 -3.50 -19.37
CA THR A 192 8.11 -4.18 -18.63
C THR A 192 7.47 -5.28 -19.50
N GLN A 193 7.18 -4.99 -20.78
CA GLN A 193 6.58 -5.99 -21.67
C GLN A 193 7.52 -7.20 -21.89
N THR A 194 8.82 -6.98 -22.06
CA THR A 194 9.81 -8.05 -22.20
C THR A 194 9.86 -8.95 -20.95
N LEU A 195 9.76 -8.33 -19.76
CA LEU A 195 9.72 -9.07 -18.48
C LEU A 195 8.41 -9.87 -18.31
N ILE A 196 7.28 -9.32 -18.75
CA ILE A 196 5.99 -10.02 -18.75
C ILE A 196 6.04 -11.23 -19.68
N ASP A 197 6.56 -11.05 -20.89
CA ASP A 197 6.68 -12.14 -21.88
C ASP A 197 7.57 -13.27 -21.34
N TYR A 198 8.67 -12.91 -20.65
CA TYR A 198 9.51 -13.89 -19.98
C TYR A 198 8.76 -14.62 -18.86
N ALA A 199 8.11 -13.88 -17.94
CA ALA A 199 7.38 -14.47 -16.83
C ALA A 199 6.32 -15.47 -17.29
N LYS A 200 5.50 -15.08 -18.29
CA LYS A 200 4.42 -15.93 -18.84
C LYS A 200 4.94 -17.17 -19.59
N SER A 201 6.10 -17.07 -20.24
CA SER A 201 6.67 -18.21 -20.99
C SER A 201 7.46 -19.19 -20.12
N SER A 202 8.03 -18.74 -19.01
CA SER A 202 8.90 -19.53 -18.13
C SER A 202 8.26 -19.93 -16.80
N ASN A 203 7.06 -19.43 -16.48
CA ASN A 203 6.42 -19.52 -15.17
C ASN A 203 7.27 -18.92 -14.03
N ALA A 204 8.23 -18.05 -14.35
CA ALA A 204 9.03 -17.34 -13.36
C ALA A 204 8.23 -16.18 -12.75
N VAL A 205 8.44 -15.90 -11.48
CA VAL A 205 7.91 -14.71 -10.80
C VAL A 205 8.84 -13.54 -11.07
N VAL A 206 8.30 -12.43 -11.56
CA VAL A 206 9.06 -11.21 -11.77
C VAL A 206 8.56 -10.12 -10.84
N ILE A 207 9.47 -9.54 -10.04
CA ILE A 207 9.15 -8.39 -9.16
C ILE A 207 9.89 -7.17 -9.68
N ILE A 208 9.14 -6.14 -10.01
CA ILE A 208 9.62 -4.90 -10.61
C ILE A 208 9.51 -3.77 -9.60
N VAL A 209 10.64 -3.20 -9.19
CA VAL A 209 10.67 -1.99 -8.37
C VAL A 209 10.46 -0.75 -9.24
N CYS A 210 9.60 0.14 -8.75
CA CYS A 210 9.35 1.43 -9.36
C CYS A 210 9.37 2.55 -8.32
N HIS A 211 10.03 3.67 -8.63
CA HIS A 211 10.03 4.86 -7.77
C HIS A 211 8.85 5.76 -8.14
N VAL A 212 8.18 6.29 -7.12
CA VAL A 212 7.11 7.30 -7.26
C VAL A 212 7.52 8.59 -6.55
N THR A 213 7.10 9.75 -7.05
CA THR A 213 7.30 11.03 -6.36
C THR A 213 6.29 11.22 -5.23
N LYS A 214 6.56 12.20 -4.32
CA LYS A 214 5.66 12.57 -3.22
C LYS A 214 4.27 13.01 -3.66
N SER A 215 4.13 13.51 -4.89
CA SER A 215 2.83 13.85 -5.48
C SER A 215 2.04 12.65 -5.98
N GLY A 216 2.61 11.44 -5.92
CA GLY A 216 1.98 10.23 -6.48
C GLY A 216 1.91 10.21 -8.01
N GLU A 217 2.48 11.23 -8.65
CA GLU A 217 2.48 11.44 -10.09
C GLU A 217 3.87 11.20 -10.66
N ILE A 218 4.19 9.97 -10.99
CA ILE A 218 5.21 9.68 -12.01
C ILE A 218 4.53 8.97 -13.15
N ALA A 219 4.88 9.44 -14.34
CA ALA A 219 4.39 9.02 -15.63
C ALA A 219 4.60 7.52 -15.97
N GLY A 220 5.35 6.76 -15.21
CA GLY A 220 5.57 5.33 -15.43
C GLY A 220 4.64 4.38 -14.67
N PRO A 221 4.36 4.58 -13.37
CA PRO A 221 3.64 3.61 -12.56
C PRO A 221 2.24 3.29 -13.07
N LYS A 222 1.42 4.29 -13.41
CA LYS A 222 0.04 4.08 -13.87
C LYS A 222 -0.05 3.16 -15.11
N ILE A 223 0.87 3.33 -16.06
CA ILE A 223 0.89 2.47 -17.26
C ILE A 223 1.25 1.04 -16.87
N MET A 224 2.25 0.86 -16.01
CA MET A 224 2.66 -0.47 -15.56
C MET A 224 1.59 -1.17 -14.72
N GLU A 225 0.82 -0.42 -13.91
CA GLU A 225 -0.28 -0.98 -13.10
C GLU A 225 -1.30 -1.76 -13.94
N HIS A 226 -1.58 -1.29 -15.16
CA HIS A 226 -2.46 -2.00 -16.08
C HIS A 226 -1.81 -3.24 -16.70
N MET A 227 -0.48 -3.24 -16.87
CA MET A 227 0.26 -4.31 -17.52
C MET A 227 0.55 -5.51 -16.62
N VAL A 228 0.76 -5.28 -15.32
CA VAL A 228 1.17 -6.31 -14.34
C VAL A 228 -0.02 -6.99 -13.67
N ASP A 229 0.24 -8.11 -13.00
CA ASP A 229 -0.79 -8.91 -12.33
C ASP A 229 -1.07 -8.42 -10.89
N VAL A 230 -0.03 -8.01 -10.18
CA VAL A 230 -0.12 -7.53 -8.80
C VAL A 230 0.55 -6.16 -8.69
N VAL A 231 -0.11 -5.23 -8.03
CA VAL A 231 0.42 -3.87 -7.76
C VAL A 231 0.45 -3.65 -6.26
N THR A 232 1.63 -3.34 -5.75
CA THR A 232 1.84 -3.06 -4.33
C THR A 232 2.49 -1.70 -4.14
N TYR A 233 2.09 -1.00 -3.09
CA TYR A 233 2.66 0.28 -2.68
C TYR A 233 3.35 0.13 -1.33
N PHE A 234 4.59 0.58 -1.28
CA PHE A 234 5.38 0.59 -0.06
C PHE A 234 5.45 2.03 0.45
N GLU A 235 4.87 2.26 1.60
CA GLU A 235 4.68 3.57 2.21
C GLU A 235 5.37 3.62 3.58
N SER A 236 5.78 4.82 4.02
CA SER A 236 6.22 5.05 5.39
C SER A 236 5.10 5.72 6.18
N ASP A 237 5.00 5.42 7.47
CA ASP A 237 4.16 6.19 8.39
C ASP A 237 4.71 7.60 8.61
N TYR A 238 3.90 8.48 9.20
CA TYR A 238 4.26 9.88 9.44
C TYR A 238 5.53 10.04 10.33
N LYS A 239 5.73 9.14 11.29
CA LYS A 239 6.90 9.15 12.21
C LYS A 239 8.09 8.36 11.65
N ASN A 240 8.00 7.77 10.47
CA ASN A 240 9.03 6.93 9.84
C ASN A 240 9.47 5.70 10.65
N GLN A 241 8.69 5.26 11.64
CA GLN A 241 8.98 4.08 12.44
C GLN A 241 8.56 2.79 11.74
N PHE A 242 7.42 2.86 11.03
CA PHE A 242 6.82 1.72 10.35
C PHE A 242 6.87 1.89 8.84
N ARG A 243 6.75 0.75 8.17
CA ARG A 243 6.54 0.66 6.73
C ARG A 243 5.30 -0.17 6.48
N ILE A 244 4.49 0.27 5.55
CA ILE A 244 3.23 -0.40 5.20
C ILE A 244 3.32 -0.78 3.73
N LEU A 245 3.17 -2.08 3.43
CA LEU A 245 3.01 -2.58 2.09
C LEU A 245 1.51 -2.81 1.85
N ARG A 246 0.95 -2.12 0.86
CA ARG A 246 -0.47 -2.21 0.48
C ARG A 246 -0.64 -2.89 -0.86
N SER A 247 -1.57 -3.83 -0.96
CA SER A 247 -2.00 -4.39 -2.23
C SER A 247 -3.09 -3.51 -2.85
N ARG A 248 -2.84 -2.94 -4.03
CA ARG A 248 -3.81 -2.11 -4.78
C ARG A 248 -4.48 -2.87 -5.91
N LYS A 249 -3.80 -3.88 -6.42
CA LYS A 249 -4.31 -4.79 -7.44
C LYS A 249 -3.72 -6.17 -7.18
N ASN A 250 -4.55 -7.19 -7.19
CA ASN A 250 -4.10 -8.57 -7.11
C ASN A 250 -5.07 -9.45 -7.91
N ARG A 251 -4.60 -10.05 -9.02
CA ARG A 251 -5.41 -10.94 -9.84
C ARG A 251 -5.56 -12.34 -9.25
N PHE A 252 -4.72 -12.67 -8.26
CA PHE A 252 -4.62 -14.01 -7.70
C PHE A 252 -5.15 -14.11 -6.26
N GLY A 253 -5.44 -12.96 -5.66
CA GLY A 253 -5.85 -12.90 -4.26
C GLY A 253 -6.67 -11.66 -3.93
N ASN A 254 -6.72 -11.37 -2.65
CA ASN A 254 -7.46 -10.21 -2.15
C ASN A 254 -6.74 -8.91 -2.51
N VAL A 255 -7.54 -7.90 -2.83
CA VAL A 255 -7.11 -6.50 -2.90
C VAL A 255 -7.29 -5.89 -1.51
N ASP A 256 -6.54 -4.82 -1.20
CA ASP A 256 -6.56 -4.11 0.08
C ASP A 256 -5.98 -4.88 1.28
N GLU A 257 -5.18 -5.92 1.02
CA GLU A 257 -4.36 -6.53 2.07
C GLU A 257 -3.17 -5.62 2.41
N ILE A 258 -2.78 -5.62 3.68
CA ILE A 258 -1.63 -4.87 4.16
C ILE A 258 -0.65 -5.75 4.94
N LEU A 259 0.63 -5.39 4.83
CA LEU A 259 1.68 -5.84 5.74
C LEU A 259 2.32 -4.64 6.42
N VAL A 260 2.56 -4.75 7.70
CA VAL A 260 3.24 -3.72 8.48
C VAL A 260 4.63 -4.24 8.86
N PHE A 261 5.62 -3.37 8.72
CA PHE A 261 7.01 -3.67 9.06
C PHE A 261 7.55 -2.62 10.02
N GLU A 262 8.37 -3.06 10.93
CA GLU A 262 9.22 -2.21 11.75
C GLU A 262 10.60 -2.05 11.08
N MET A 263 11.13 -0.82 11.07
CA MET A 263 12.48 -0.57 10.58
C MET A 263 13.46 -0.71 11.73
N LYS A 264 14.26 -1.78 11.73
CA LYS A 264 15.31 -2.03 12.70
C LYS A 264 16.71 -1.84 12.10
N GLU A 265 17.74 -1.83 12.96
CA GLU A 265 19.14 -1.74 12.50
C GLU A 265 19.51 -2.84 11.49
N LYS A 266 18.97 -4.04 11.68
CA LYS A 266 19.15 -5.20 10.77
C LYS A 266 18.25 -5.19 9.54
N GLY A 267 17.42 -4.16 9.33
CA GLY A 267 16.49 -4.04 8.19
C GLY A 267 15.02 -4.09 8.60
N LEU A 268 14.18 -4.60 7.70
CA LEU A 268 12.73 -4.70 7.91
C LEU A 268 12.37 -5.99 8.65
N GLU A 269 11.51 -5.87 9.64
CA GLU A 269 10.90 -6.99 10.36
C GLU A 269 9.38 -6.96 10.21
N ILE A 270 8.76 -8.09 9.84
CA ILE A 270 7.31 -8.19 9.66
C ILE A 270 6.65 -8.18 11.04
N ILE A 271 5.69 -7.28 11.22
CA ILE A 271 4.87 -7.22 12.41
C ILE A 271 3.65 -8.11 12.21
N ASN A 272 3.60 -9.24 12.88
CA ASN A 272 2.47 -10.18 12.78
C ASN A 272 1.21 -9.63 13.45
N ASN A 273 1.37 -8.85 14.51
CA ASN A 273 0.27 -8.20 15.23
C ASN A 273 0.48 -6.68 15.31
N PRO A 274 0.11 -5.92 14.24
CA PRO A 274 0.31 -4.47 14.21
C PRO A 274 -0.48 -3.74 15.30
N SER A 275 -1.66 -4.22 15.68
CA SER A 275 -2.47 -3.59 16.70
C SER A 275 -1.74 -3.43 18.04
N ALA A 276 -0.85 -4.38 18.38
CA ALA A 276 -0.05 -4.29 19.60
C ALA A 276 0.92 -3.09 19.63
N PHE A 277 1.23 -2.50 18.46
CA PHE A 277 2.12 -1.35 18.34
C PHE A 277 1.38 -0.01 18.35
N PHE A 278 0.09 -0.03 17.99
CA PHE A 278 -0.73 1.17 17.91
C PHE A 278 -1.51 1.45 19.21
N ILE A 279 -1.49 0.49 20.13
CA ILE A 279 -1.96 0.68 21.50
C ILE A 279 -0.72 1.04 22.31
N GLU A 280 -0.67 2.21 22.90
CA GLU A 280 0.32 2.50 23.90
C GLU A 280 0.18 1.49 25.04
N GLN A 281 1.29 0.83 25.38
CA GLN A 281 1.37 -0.02 26.57
C GLN A 281 1.43 0.85 27.84
N ASP A 282 0.48 1.78 27.96
CA ASP A 282 0.24 2.40 29.23
C ASP A 282 -0.18 1.31 30.22
N ASN A 283 0.35 1.39 31.42
CA ASN A 283 -0.02 0.48 32.51
C ASN A 283 -1.52 0.25 32.47
N LEU A 284 -1.93 -1.01 32.25
CA LEU A 284 -3.32 -1.44 32.04
C LEU A 284 -4.31 -0.99 33.16
N GLU A 285 -3.81 -0.32 34.18
CA GLU A 285 -4.55 0.08 35.39
C GLU A 285 -5.04 1.54 35.40
N GLU A 286 -4.53 2.44 34.54
CA GLU A 286 -4.97 3.85 34.57
C GLU A 286 -5.78 4.21 33.32
N SER A 287 -7.10 4.37 33.52
CA SER A 287 -7.99 4.96 32.52
C SER A 287 -7.63 6.44 32.31
N SER A 288 -7.26 6.81 31.07
CA SER A 288 -6.82 8.16 30.71
C SER A 288 -8.00 9.02 30.25
N VAL A 289 -8.05 10.26 30.73
CA VAL A 289 -9.03 11.25 30.27
C VAL A 289 -8.69 11.71 28.86
N GLY A 290 -9.67 11.70 27.97
CA GLY A 290 -9.50 12.13 26.58
C GLY A 290 -8.94 11.05 25.65
N LYS A 291 -8.84 9.80 26.10
CA LYS A 291 -8.36 8.66 25.31
C LYS A 291 -9.46 7.64 25.09
N CYS A 292 -9.61 7.13 23.88
CA CYS A 292 -10.64 6.17 23.49
C CYS A 292 -10.10 5.15 22.50
N LYS A 293 -10.34 3.88 22.75
CA LYS A 293 -10.00 2.81 21.80
C LYS A 293 -11.02 2.69 20.69
N CYS A 294 -10.54 2.44 19.49
CA CYS A 294 -11.35 2.15 18.32
C CYS A 294 -10.70 1.07 17.44
N VAL A 295 -11.49 0.34 16.67
CA VAL A 295 -10.99 -0.54 15.65
C VAL A 295 -11.26 0.05 14.28
N ILE A 296 -10.20 0.40 13.56
CA ILE A 296 -10.23 0.88 12.17
C ILE A 296 -10.04 -0.28 11.20
N MET A 297 -10.49 -0.10 9.96
CA MET A 297 -10.17 -1.01 8.87
C MET A 297 -9.12 -0.38 7.96
N GLU A 298 -7.96 -1.00 7.89
CA GLU A 298 -6.95 -0.71 6.89
C GLU A 298 -7.04 -1.79 5.79
N GLY A 299 -7.74 -1.46 4.72
CA GLY A 299 -8.16 -2.44 3.73
C GLY A 299 -9.10 -3.50 4.33
N LYS A 300 -8.66 -4.77 4.37
CA LYS A 300 -9.42 -5.88 4.99
C LYS A 300 -8.94 -6.25 6.39
N ARG A 301 -7.87 -5.63 6.86
CA ARG A 301 -7.28 -5.91 8.16
C ARG A 301 -7.83 -4.96 9.22
N PRO A 302 -8.43 -5.48 10.30
CA PRO A 302 -8.78 -4.65 11.45
C PRO A 302 -7.51 -4.28 12.22
N LEU A 303 -7.45 -3.03 12.69
CA LEU A 303 -6.39 -2.53 13.56
C LEU A 303 -7.02 -1.77 14.72
N ILE A 304 -6.67 -2.13 15.95
CA ILE A 304 -7.07 -1.37 17.10
C ILE A 304 -6.12 -0.18 17.28
N VAL A 305 -6.68 0.99 17.53
CA VAL A 305 -5.95 2.24 17.69
C VAL A 305 -6.51 3.06 18.85
N ASP A 306 -5.65 3.86 19.45
CA ASP A 306 -6.05 4.85 20.42
C ASP A 306 -6.33 6.19 19.74
N ILE A 307 -7.47 6.79 20.06
CA ILE A 307 -7.86 8.15 19.66
C ILE A 307 -7.73 9.04 20.88
N GLU A 308 -6.95 10.09 20.74
CA GLU A 308 -6.75 11.09 21.80
C GLU A 308 -7.44 12.40 21.44
N ALA A 309 -8.01 13.04 22.43
CA ALA A 309 -8.60 14.37 22.32
C ALA A 309 -8.22 15.24 23.51
N LEU A 310 -7.84 16.47 23.23
CA LEU A 310 -7.59 17.51 24.23
C LEU A 310 -8.56 18.67 23.99
N VAL A 311 -9.39 18.98 24.99
CA VAL A 311 -10.34 20.08 24.97
C VAL A 311 -9.97 21.04 26.07
N VAL A 312 -9.59 22.27 25.71
CA VAL A 312 -9.18 23.32 26.65
C VAL A 312 -9.91 24.61 26.37
N PRO A 313 -10.20 25.47 27.38
CA PRO A 313 -10.75 26.79 27.15
C PRO A 313 -9.87 27.57 26.18
N SER A 314 -10.49 28.22 25.17
CA SER A 314 -9.75 29.02 24.22
C SER A 314 -9.38 30.37 24.80
N ALA A 315 -8.11 30.76 24.61
CA ALA A 315 -7.64 32.12 24.96
C ALA A 315 -7.91 33.13 23.82
N TYR A 316 -8.44 32.67 22.68
CA TYR A 316 -8.65 33.46 21.47
C TYR A 316 -10.15 33.60 21.16
N PRO A 317 -10.55 34.69 20.50
CA PRO A 317 -11.95 34.89 20.06
C PRO A 317 -12.40 33.79 19.06
N MET A 318 -11.46 33.21 18.31
CA MET A 318 -11.69 32.14 17.34
C MET A 318 -10.99 30.86 17.83
N PRO A 319 -11.75 29.89 18.35
CA PRO A 319 -11.19 28.64 18.86
C PRO A 319 -10.44 27.87 17.82
N LYS A 320 -9.32 27.27 18.20
CA LYS A 320 -8.48 26.44 17.32
C LYS A 320 -9.06 25.04 17.21
N ARG A 321 -9.00 24.52 15.98
CA ARG A 321 -9.30 23.12 15.68
C ARG A 321 -8.08 22.52 15.00
N PHE A 322 -7.52 21.49 15.60
CA PHE A 322 -6.35 20.79 15.06
C PHE A 322 -6.60 19.29 15.11
N SER A 323 -6.18 18.59 14.06
CA SER A 323 -6.32 17.15 13.98
C SER A 323 -5.14 16.53 13.26
N GLU A 324 -4.60 15.45 13.82
CA GLU A 324 -3.57 14.64 13.21
C GLU A 324 -4.13 13.24 12.94
N GLY A 325 -3.95 12.77 11.71
CA GLY A 325 -4.46 11.46 11.28
C GLY A 325 -5.94 11.45 10.85
N ILE A 326 -6.72 12.49 11.15
CA ILE A 326 -8.15 12.62 10.82
C ILE A 326 -8.39 13.93 10.07
N ASP A 327 -9.28 13.93 9.09
CA ASP A 327 -9.65 15.14 8.36
C ASP A 327 -10.35 16.15 9.31
N ILE A 328 -9.91 17.42 9.28
CA ILE A 328 -10.41 18.48 10.16
C ILE A 328 -11.89 18.78 9.91
N SER A 329 -12.38 18.62 8.68
CA SER A 329 -13.81 18.83 8.36
C SER A 329 -14.68 17.79 9.07
N ARG A 330 -14.15 16.59 9.27
CA ARG A 330 -14.80 15.51 10.02
C ARG A 330 -14.92 15.86 11.51
N ILE A 331 -13.85 16.38 12.11
CA ILE A 331 -13.87 16.84 13.51
C ILE A 331 -14.92 17.94 13.70
N ASN A 332 -14.95 18.93 12.81
CA ASN A 332 -15.96 20.00 12.87
C ASN A 332 -17.39 19.47 12.78
N ARG A 333 -17.63 18.47 11.91
CA ARG A 333 -18.93 17.79 11.79
C ARG A 333 -19.31 17.09 13.09
N ILE A 334 -18.38 16.34 13.70
CA ILE A 334 -18.63 15.63 14.97
C ILE A 334 -18.92 16.62 16.10
N LEU A 335 -18.18 17.72 16.21
CA LEU A 335 -18.44 18.77 17.19
C LEU A 335 -19.83 19.36 17.05
N ALA A 336 -20.29 19.63 15.81
CA ALA A 336 -21.62 20.13 15.55
C ALA A 336 -22.73 19.12 15.94
N ILE A 337 -22.49 17.80 15.74
CA ILE A 337 -23.40 16.73 16.15
C ILE A 337 -23.49 16.69 17.69
N ILE A 338 -22.35 16.74 18.38
CA ILE A 338 -22.29 16.74 19.84
C ILE A 338 -23.01 17.97 20.42
N ASP A 339 -22.74 19.17 19.88
CA ASP A 339 -23.39 20.41 20.32
C ASP A 339 -24.93 20.31 20.17
N LYS A 340 -25.39 19.89 18.97
CA LYS A 340 -26.82 19.82 18.68
C LYS A 340 -27.58 18.78 19.51
N HIS A 341 -27.01 17.57 19.69
CA HIS A 341 -27.75 16.43 20.23
C HIS A 341 -27.45 16.19 21.71
N LEU A 342 -26.31 16.63 22.23
CA LEU A 342 -25.93 16.45 23.62
C LEU A 342 -25.95 17.77 24.42
N ASN A 343 -26.21 18.91 23.78
CA ASN A 343 -26.16 20.27 24.35
C ASN A 343 -24.78 20.61 24.96
N GLU A 344 -23.71 20.15 24.30
CA GLU A 344 -22.32 20.35 24.72
C GLU A 344 -21.61 21.36 23.82
N ASN A 345 -21.58 22.63 24.24
CA ASN A 345 -21.05 23.73 23.43
C ASN A 345 -19.51 23.76 23.44
N PHE A 346 -18.90 23.92 22.24
CA PHE A 346 -17.46 24.02 22.04
C PHE A 346 -17.01 25.38 21.47
N ASN A 347 -17.89 26.40 21.47
CA ASN A 347 -17.58 27.71 20.87
C ASN A 347 -16.43 28.44 21.56
N ASN A 348 -16.16 28.14 22.83
CA ASN A 348 -15.09 28.74 23.62
C ASN A 348 -13.99 27.76 24.01
N TYR A 349 -13.85 26.66 23.24
CA TYR A 349 -12.85 25.61 23.51
C TYR A 349 -12.00 25.35 22.31
N ASP A 350 -10.69 25.28 22.48
CA ASP A 350 -9.78 24.68 21.49
C ASP A 350 -9.90 23.18 21.58
N VAL A 351 -9.89 22.51 20.41
CA VAL A 351 -9.99 21.05 20.31
C VAL A 351 -8.84 20.53 19.47
N TYR A 352 -8.08 19.62 20.04
CA TYR A 352 -6.99 18.91 19.41
C TYR A 352 -7.35 17.42 19.39
N THR A 353 -7.15 16.74 18.27
CA THR A 353 -7.38 15.29 18.13
C THR A 353 -6.20 14.63 17.45
N ASN A 354 -5.90 13.41 17.84
CA ASN A 354 -4.82 12.62 17.30
C ASN A 354 -5.20 11.14 17.22
N ILE A 355 -4.70 10.41 16.22
CA ILE A 355 -4.66 8.95 16.23
C ILE A 355 -3.26 8.52 16.64
N CYS A 356 -3.13 7.76 17.72
CA CYS A 356 -1.85 7.27 18.19
C CYS A 356 -1.17 6.41 17.10
N GLY A 357 0.18 6.47 17.06
CA GLY A 357 0.95 5.73 16.05
C GLY A 357 1.07 6.41 14.69
N GLY A 358 0.55 7.64 14.49
CA GLY A 358 0.73 8.42 13.26
C GLY A 358 -0.04 7.89 12.06
N ILE A 359 -1.05 7.06 12.27
CA ILE A 359 -1.91 6.53 11.21
C ILE A 359 -2.83 7.62 10.69
N LYS A 360 -2.98 7.69 9.36
CA LYS A 360 -4.03 8.50 8.71
C LYS A 360 -5.14 7.58 8.23
N THR A 361 -6.38 7.85 8.66
CA THR A 361 -7.51 7.03 8.25
C THR A 361 -8.69 7.86 7.74
N SER A 362 -9.38 7.32 6.74
CA SER A 362 -10.68 7.79 6.27
C SER A 362 -11.83 6.90 6.75
N ASP A 363 -11.55 5.90 7.60
CA ASP A 363 -12.56 4.96 8.09
C ASP A 363 -13.64 5.71 8.89
N ILE A 364 -14.89 5.56 8.45
CA ILE A 364 -16.03 6.22 9.10
C ILE A 364 -16.38 5.61 10.46
N GLY A 365 -15.93 4.40 10.74
CA GLY A 365 -16.19 3.69 12.00
C GLY A 365 -15.62 4.35 13.25
N ILE A 366 -14.74 5.35 13.10
CA ILE A 366 -14.10 6.05 14.23
C ILE A 366 -14.92 7.22 14.79
N ASP A 367 -16.02 7.65 14.13
CA ASP A 367 -16.76 8.85 14.54
C ASP A 367 -17.21 8.80 16.01
N LEU A 368 -17.74 7.65 16.43
CA LEU A 368 -18.23 7.47 17.81
C LEU A 368 -17.08 7.53 18.82
N ALA A 369 -15.94 6.96 18.51
CA ALA A 369 -14.76 7.00 19.37
C ALA A 369 -14.16 8.42 19.47
N ILE A 370 -14.15 9.18 18.37
CA ILE A 370 -13.75 10.60 18.39
C ILE A 370 -14.67 11.40 19.32
N ALA A 371 -15.98 11.20 19.18
CA ALA A 371 -16.96 11.88 20.02
C ALA A 371 -16.77 11.51 21.50
N ALA A 372 -16.52 10.24 21.79
CA ALA A 372 -16.25 9.75 23.14
C ALA A 372 -14.97 10.39 23.73
N ALA A 373 -13.87 10.41 22.98
CA ALA A 373 -12.61 11.02 23.42
C ALA A 373 -12.77 12.54 23.69
N ILE A 374 -13.45 13.26 22.81
CA ILE A 374 -13.72 14.70 22.97
C ILE A 374 -14.56 14.95 24.22
N LEU A 375 -15.62 14.18 24.45
CA LEU A 375 -16.48 14.32 25.62
C LEU A 375 -15.76 13.94 26.92
N SER A 376 -14.97 12.86 26.91
CA SER A 376 -14.09 12.47 28.01
C SER A 376 -13.19 13.63 28.45
N SER A 377 -12.49 14.23 27.48
CA SER A 377 -11.60 15.38 27.72
C SER A 377 -12.33 16.58 28.27
N LYS A 378 -13.49 16.94 27.71
CA LYS A 378 -14.28 18.09 28.15
C LYS A 378 -14.86 17.91 29.55
N LYS A 379 -15.41 16.71 29.83
CA LYS A 379 -16.03 16.37 31.13
C LYS A 379 -15.00 15.96 32.18
N LYS A 380 -13.74 15.76 31.79
CA LYS A 380 -12.66 15.26 32.65
C LYS A 380 -13.01 13.93 33.31
N LYS A 381 -13.74 13.09 32.59
CA LYS A 381 -14.11 11.74 32.99
C LYS A 381 -13.40 10.71 32.08
N PRO A 382 -12.65 9.76 32.63
CA PRO A 382 -11.96 8.77 31.82
C PRO A 382 -12.92 7.77 31.18
N ILE A 383 -12.52 7.21 30.05
CA ILE A 383 -13.13 6.04 29.43
C ILE A 383 -12.42 4.81 30.01
N LYS A 384 -13.16 3.73 30.27
CA LYS A 384 -12.54 2.48 30.72
C LYS A 384 -11.61 1.93 29.66
N ASN A 385 -10.42 1.48 30.07
CA ASN A 385 -9.37 1.03 29.14
C ASN A 385 -9.79 -0.11 28.20
N ASN A 386 -10.77 -0.91 28.62
CA ASN A 386 -11.25 -2.06 27.85
C ASN A 386 -12.50 -1.76 27.01
N ASP A 387 -12.99 -0.52 27.02
CA ASP A 387 -14.14 -0.11 26.23
C ASP A 387 -13.71 0.37 24.85
N VAL A 388 -14.40 -0.12 23.82
CA VAL A 388 -14.15 0.21 22.42
C VAL A 388 -15.40 0.80 21.79
N PHE A 389 -15.25 1.90 21.07
CA PHE A 389 -16.36 2.57 20.40
C PHE A 389 -16.22 2.49 18.88
N ILE A 390 -17.25 1.98 18.20
CA ILE A 390 -17.27 1.75 16.76
C ILE A 390 -18.59 2.24 16.18
N GLY A 391 -18.58 3.23 15.30
CA GLY A 391 -19.78 3.68 14.62
C GLY A 391 -19.59 4.96 13.81
N GLU A 392 -20.30 5.08 12.69
CA GLU A 392 -20.44 6.32 11.95
C GLU A 392 -21.53 7.18 12.60
N LEU A 393 -21.28 8.48 12.81
CA LEU A 393 -22.26 9.40 13.31
C LEU A 393 -23.03 10.10 12.17
N SER A 394 -24.35 9.92 12.18
CA SER A 394 -25.26 10.68 11.32
C SER A 394 -25.41 12.14 11.81
N LEU A 395 -25.66 13.06 10.90
CA LEU A 395 -26.01 14.47 11.24
C LEU A 395 -27.28 14.57 12.13
N THR A 396 -28.11 13.54 12.11
CA THR A 396 -29.31 13.43 12.96
C THR A 396 -29.06 12.84 14.33
N GLY A 397 -27.78 12.62 14.71
CA GLY A 397 -27.39 12.07 16.00
C GLY A 397 -27.42 10.53 16.07
N GLY A 398 -27.91 9.85 15.04
CA GLY A 398 -27.97 8.38 14.99
C GLY A 398 -26.59 7.76 14.75
N ILE A 399 -26.34 6.59 15.36
CA ILE A 399 -25.18 5.76 15.10
C ILE A 399 -25.54 4.81 13.96
N LYS A 400 -24.71 4.78 12.91
CA LYS A 400 -24.90 3.88 11.76
C LYS A 400 -23.97 2.67 11.86
N LYS A 401 -24.46 1.55 11.31
CA LYS A 401 -23.67 0.32 11.16
C LYS A 401 -22.47 0.57 10.21
N VAL A 402 -21.31 0.06 10.61
CA VAL A 402 -20.09 0.14 9.82
C VAL A 402 -19.80 -1.19 9.13
N ASN A 403 -18.98 -1.12 8.07
CA ASN A 403 -18.57 -2.32 7.35
C ASN A 403 -17.69 -3.22 8.23
N GLN A 404 -17.82 -4.55 8.03
CA GLN A 404 -16.99 -5.58 8.66
C GLN A 404 -16.98 -5.51 10.21
N VAL A 405 -18.11 -5.15 10.81
CA VAL A 405 -18.23 -4.98 12.26
C VAL A 405 -17.79 -6.24 13.05
N GLU A 406 -18.10 -7.42 12.54
CA GLU A 406 -17.71 -8.71 13.18
C GLU A 406 -16.19 -8.87 13.29
N LYS A 407 -15.44 -8.47 12.25
CA LYS A 407 -13.98 -8.50 12.29
C LYS A 407 -13.41 -7.49 13.29
N ARG A 408 -14.02 -6.31 13.38
CA ARG A 408 -13.63 -5.29 14.36
C ARG A 408 -13.85 -5.78 15.78
N ILE A 409 -14.99 -6.41 16.07
CA ILE A 409 -15.30 -6.98 17.38
C ILE A 409 -14.32 -8.11 17.72
N LYS A 410 -14.03 -8.99 16.76
CA LYS A 410 -13.06 -10.07 16.95
C LYS A 410 -11.68 -9.53 17.29
N GLU A 411 -11.22 -8.49 16.59
CA GLU A 411 -9.92 -7.84 16.86
C GLU A 411 -9.91 -7.22 18.26
N ALA A 412 -10.96 -6.48 18.63
CA ALA A 412 -11.10 -5.92 19.98
C ALA A 412 -10.99 -7.00 21.06
N GLY A 413 -11.66 -8.15 20.88
CA GLY A 413 -11.58 -9.28 21.78
C GLY A 413 -10.19 -9.91 21.90
N CYS A 414 -9.39 -9.93 20.79
CA CYS A 414 -8.00 -10.39 20.81
C CYS A 414 -7.09 -9.53 21.71
N PHE A 415 -7.49 -8.28 21.98
CA PHE A 415 -6.77 -7.33 22.84
C PHE A 415 -7.38 -7.14 24.20
N GLY A 416 -8.27 -8.06 24.64
CA GLY A 416 -8.87 -8.04 25.96
C GLY A 416 -9.85 -6.90 26.18
N CYS A 417 -10.47 -6.40 25.12
CA CYS A 417 -11.54 -5.40 25.24
C CYS A 417 -12.82 -6.10 25.66
N ASP A 418 -13.39 -5.66 26.79
CA ASP A 418 -14.53 -6.32 27.45
C ASP A 418 -15.87 -5.85 26.87
N GLU A 419 -15.96 -4.56 26.52
CA GLU A 419 -17.20 -3.96 26.03
C GLU A 419 -16.96 -3.20 24.72
N VAL A 420 -17.76 -3.54 23.70
CA VAL A 420 -17.71 -2.90 22.38
C VAL A 420 -19.04 -2.20 22.13
N PHE A 421 -18.99 -0.86 22.07
CA PHE A 421 -20.12 -0.01 21.75
C PHE A 421 -20.24 0.14 20.24
N TYR A 422 -21.28 -0.47 19.65
CA TYR A 422 -21.55 -0.41 18.20
C TYR A 422 -23.05 -0.58 17.93
N GLN A 423 -23.48 -0.19 16.74
CA GLN A 423 -24.86 -0.43 16.35
C GLN A 423 -25.07 -1.89 15.95
N ASP A 424 -25.90 -2.61 16.70
CA ASP A 424 -26.40 -3.95 16.39
C ASP A 424 -27.93 -3.91 16.27
N GLU A 425 -28.48 -4.85 15.49
CA GLU A 425 -29.94 -5.04 15.37
C GLU A 425 -30.60 -5.45 16.68
N LYS A 426 -29.85 -6.09 17.57
CA LYS A 426 -30.29 -6.55 18.89
C LYS A 426 -30.04 -5.54 20.02
N ASN A 427 -28.89 -4.85 19.97
CA ASN A 427 -28.53 -3.78 20.88
C ASN A 427 -28.79 -2.44 20.18
N ARG A 428 -30.00 -1.88 20.36
CA ARG A 428 -30.40 -0.60 19.79
C ARG A 428 -29.67 0.56 20.46
N LEU A 429 -28.37 0.72 20.20
CA LEU A 429 -27.68 1.99 20.38
C LEU A 429 -28.25 2.97 19.36
N GLN A 430 -29.37 3.62 19.70
CA GLN A 430 -30.14 4.40 18.73
C GLN A 430 -29.50 5.73 18.39
N GLY A 431 -28.57 6.25 19.20
CA GLY A 431 -28.02 7.57 18.98
C GLY A 431 -26.80 7.90 19.84
N ILE A 432 -26.23 9.07 19.57
CA ILE A 432 -25.06 9.62 20.30
C ILE A 432 -25.36 9.85 21.79
N GLU A 433 -26.64 9.83 22.19
CA GLU A 433 -27.11 9.94 23.58
C GLU A 433 -26.48 8.89 24.50
N ILE A 434 -26.07 7.74 23.98
CA ILE A 434 -25.32 6.74 24.76
C ILE A 434 -24.08 7.32 25.42
N LEU A 435 -23.41 8.28 24.76
CA LEU A 435 -22.25 8.95 25.34
C LEU A 435 -22.64 9.86 26.52
N LYS A 436 -23.88 10.37 26.54
CA LYS A 436 -24.39 11.13 27.68
C LYS A 436 -24.56 10.22 28.89
N ASP A 437 -25.16 9.04 28.67
CA ASP A 437 -25.39 8.06 29.74
C ASP A 437 -24.06 7.47 30.25
N TYR A 438 -23.11 7.22 29.34
CA TYR A 438 -21.77 6.73 29.67
C TYR A 438 -20.99 7.71 30.60
N PHE A 439 -21.19 9.03 30.43
CA PHE A 439 -20.48 10.06 31.19
C PHE A 439 -21.34 10.69 32.32
N GLN A 440 -22.52 10.17 32.61
CA GLN A 440 -23.26 10.54 33.81
C GLN A 440 -22.67 9.91 35.06
#